data_c0dac102a974ee535214f9ba38da088d
#
_entry.id   c0dac102a974ee535214f9ba38da088d
#
_cell.length_a   1.000
_cell.length_b   1.000
_cell.length_c   1.000
_cell.angle_alpha   90.00
_cell.angle_beta   90.00
_cell.angle_gamma   90.00
#
_symmetry.space_group_name_H-M   'P 1'
#
loop_
_entity.id
_entity.type
_entity.pdbx_description
1 polymer ?
#
loop_
_entity_poly.entity_id
_entity_poly.type
_entity_poly.pdbx_seq_one_letter_code
_entity_poly.pdbx_strand_id
1 'polypeptide(L)'
;MLAAMAKDSIIYNHDGMELPVDDWKHGEHSFVELTHVIQSTHDAAQTCAVKAINRMQTMRNWLIGYYIVEFEQHGKDRAEYGSRLLKKLEEKVERKGLNVTLFQWARKFYDLYPQMADNLAPMNFIKDKGICATASHKSEGIKFIARKSATASHNFMTPGAILISRLSYSHIREIMAIDDPLARYFYEQE
;
A
#
# COMPACT_ATOMS: atom_id res chain seq x y z
N MET A 1 18.78 -24.35 38.01
CA MET A 1 19.77 -23.61 37.23
C MET A 1 19.12 -23.26 35.90
N LEU A 2 18.90 -21.98 35.69
CA LEU A 2 18.11 -21.42 34.62
C LEU A 2 18.83 -21.59 33.27
N ALA A 3 18.22 -22.31 32.34
CA ALA A 3 18.59 -22.26 30.96
C ALA A 3 18.15 -20.90 30.43
N ALA A 4 19.11 -20.08 30.04
CA ALA A 4 18.90 -18.83 29.35
C ALA A 4 18.25 -19.14 28.02
N MET A 5 16.99 -18.73 27.84
CA MET A 5 16.31 -18.72 26.56
C MET A 5 17.05 -17.72 25.65
N ALA A 6 17.79 -18.23 24.70
CA ALA A 6 18.27 -17.44 23.58
C ALA A 6 17.03 -16.91 22.84
N LYS A 7 16.84 -15.60 22.91
CA LYS A 7 15.92 -14.89 22.01
C LYS A 7 16.56 -14.92 20.64
N ASP A 8 16.30 -15.99 19.89
CA ASP A 8 16.76 -16.08 18.53
C ASP A 8 16.02 -15.07 17.69
N SER A 9 16.79 -14.34 16.92
CA SER A 9 16.41 -13.24 16.07
C SER A 9 15.51 -13.75 14.94
N ILE A 10 14.21 -13.75 15.18
CA ILE A 10 13.21 -13.87 14.12
C ILE A 10 13.32 -12.58 13.32
N ILE A 11 13.73 -12.69 12.09
CA ILE A 11 13.70 -11.56 11.15
C ILE A 11 12.24 -11.38 10.76
N TYR A 12 11.50 -10.57 11.53
CA TYR A 12 10.19 -10.11 11.12
C TYR A 12 10.36 -9.12 9.98
N ASN A 13 9.90 -9.49 8.80
CA ASN A 13 9.60 -8.46 7.83
C ASN A 13 8.26 -7.80 8.22
N HIS A 14 8.06 -6.58 7.75
CA HIS A 14 6.89 -5.74 8.05
C HIS A 14 5.53 -6.38 7.67
N ASP A 15 5.52 -7.50 6.97
CA ASP A 15 4.34 -8.23 6.50
C ASP A 15 4.04 -9.50 7.31
N GLY A 16 4.72 -9.71 8.43
CA GLY A 16 4.45 -10.85 9.33
C GLY A 16 4.81 -12.21 8.75
N MET A 17 5.67 -12.25 7.73
CA MET A 17 6.16 -13.52 7.18
C MET A 17 7.37 -13.97 7.98
N GLU A 18 7.24 -15.08 8.68
CA GLU A 18 8.35 -15.76 9.34
C GLU A 18 9.23 -16.42 8.27
N LEU A 19 10.48 -15.98 8.17
CA LEU A 19 11.46 -16.73 7.40
C LEU A 19 11.89 -17.92 8.25
N PRO A 20 12.08 -19.10 7.66
CA PRO A 20 12.49 -20.29 8.38
C PRO A 20 13.97 -20.18 8.81
N VAL A 21 14.20 -19.50 9.93
CA VAL A 21 15.57 -19.29 10.49
C VAL A 21 15.77 -20.13 11.76
N ASP A 22 14.72 -20.85 12.19
CA ASP A 22 14.75 -21.61 13.42
C ASP A 22 15.60 -22.87 13.29
N ASP A 23 16.42 -23.08 14.31
CA ASP A 23 17.19 -24.31 14.64
C ASP A 23 18.30 -24.76 13.68
N TRP A 24 18.65 -23.98 12.66
CA TRP A 24 19.73 -24.38 11.77
C TRP A 24 21.12 -24.36 12.40
N LYS A 25 21.32 -23.68 13.53
CA LYS A 25 22.66 -23.44 14.10
C LYS A 25 23.29 -24.63 14.83
N HIS A 26 22.49 -25.60 15.27
CA HIS A 26 22.94 -26.62 16.22
C HIS A 26 22.57 -28.07 15.87
N GLY A 27 22.06 -28.33 14.66
CA GLY A 27 21.61 -29.64 14.22
C GLY A 27 22.53 -30.28 13.18
N GLU A 28 22.56 -31.62 13.15
CA GLU A 28 23.10 -32.37 12.04
C GLU A 28 22.08 -32.37 10.89
N HIS A 29 22.36 -31.62 9.82
CA HIS A 29 21.45 -31.45 8.70
C HIS A 29 21.91 -32.24 7.49
N SER A 30 20.96 -32.89 6.84
CA SER A 30 21.18 -33.57 5.57
C SER A 30 21.26 -32.60 4.39
N PHE A 31 21.87 -33.03 3.29
CA PHE A 31 21.90 -32.22 2.07
C PHE A 31 20.48 -31.95 1.50
N VAL A 32 19.53 -32.87 1.74
CA VAL A 32 18.11 -32.70 1.34
C VAL A 32 17.45 -31.57 2.13
N GLU A 33 17.69 -31.52 3.45
CA GLU A 33 17.18 -30.44 4.29
C GLU A 33 17.79 -29.10 3.91
N LEU A 34 19.10 -29.06 3.60
CA LEU A 34 19.76 -27.85 3.11
C LEU A 34 19.10 -27.33 1.83
N THR A 35 18.87 -28.21 0.86
CA THR A 35 18.22 -27.80 -0.40
C THR A 35 16.80 -27.29 -0.18
N HIS A 36 16.03 -27.95 0.67
CA HIS A 36 14.68 -27.54 1.02
C HIS A 36 14.63 -26.15 1.70
N VAL A 37 15.51 -25.91 2.66
CA VAL A 37 15.58 -24.61 3.37
C VAL A 37 15.99 -23.50 2.43
N ILE A 38 16.95 -23.71 1.54
CA ILE A 38 17.34 -22.72 0.54
C ILE A 38 16.17 -22.40 -0.41
N GLN A 39 15.47 -23.42 -0.91
CA GLN A 39 14.30 -23.22 -1.78
C GLN A 39 13.19 -22.44 -1.06
N SER A 40 12.79 -22.87 0.14
CA SER A 40 11.75 -22.21 0.91
C SER A 40 12.11 -20.76 1.26
N THR A 41 13.36 -20.48 1.59
CA THR A 41 13.84 -19.12 1.83
C THR A 41 13.75 -18.26 0.58
N HIS A 42 14.14 -18.80 -0.58
CA HIS A 42 14.04 -18.09 -1.85
C HIS A 42 12.58 -17.75 -2.19
N ASP A 43 11.67 -18.73 -2.10
CA ASP A 43 10.26 -18.57 -2.44
C ASP A 43 9.57 -17.59 -1.49
N ALA A 44 9.87 -17.66 -0.20
CA ALA A 44 9.39 -16.72 0.81
C ALA A 44 9.84 -15.29 0.49
N ALA A 45 11.13 -15.09 0.20
CA ALA A 45 11.68 -13.78 -0.13
C ALA A 45 11.07 -13.20 -1.41
N GLN A 46 10.87 -14.01 -2.45
CA GLN A 46 10.18 -13.57 -3.67
C GLN A 46 8.74 -13.16 -3.40
N THR A 47 8.01 -13.96 -2.63
CA THR A 47 6.62 -13.66 -2.26
C THR A 47 6.53 -12.34 -1.50
N CYS A 48 7.42 -12.10 -0.55
CA CYS A 48 7.51 -10.82 0.18
C CYS A 48 7.78 -9.65 -0.74
N ALA A 49 8.73 -9.79 -1.66
CA ALA A 49 9.07 -8.72 -2.60
C ALA A 49 7.87 -8.34 -3.49
N VAL A 50 7.14 -9.33 -4.00
CA VAL A 50 5.94 -9.10 -4.83
C VAL A 50 4.86 -8.38 -4.03
N LYS A 51 4.59 -8.82 -2.80
CA LYS A 51 3.61 -8.18 -1.89
C LYS A 51 4.02 -6.73 -1.59
N ALA A 52 5.29 -6.48 -1.29
CA ALA A 52 5.80 -5.14 -1.02
C ALA A 52 5.63 -4.21 -2.24
N ILE A 53 5.95 -4.67 -3.44
CA ILE A 53 5.76 -3.90 -4.68
C ILE A 53 4.29 -3.58 -4.90
N ASN A 54 3.39 -4.56 -4.78
CA ASN A 54 1.96 -4.37 -4.95
C ASN A 54 1.41 -3.33 -3.96
N ARG A 55 1.79 -3.44 -2.69
CA ARG A 55 1.43 -2.49 -1.64
C ARG A 55 1.88 -1.07 -2.00
N MET A 56 3.15 -0.90 -2.39
CA MET A 56 3.70 0.40 -2.77
C MET A 56 3.01 1.01 -3.98
N GLN A 57 2.68 0.20 -4.99
CA GLN A 57 1.93 0.66 -6.16
C GLN A 57 0.51 1.09 -5.80
N THR A 58 -0.17 0.34 -4.95
CA THR A 58 -1.51 0.67 -4.48
C THR A 58 -1.51 2.00 -3.74
N MET A 59 -0.60 2.18 -2.79
CA MET A 59 -0.49 3.41 -2.01
C MET A 59 -0.09 4.61 -2.86
N ARG A 60 0.87 4.43 -3.78
CA ARG A 60 1.26 5.48 -4.74
C ARG A 60 0.05 5.98 -5.53
N ASN A 61 -0.76 5.05 -6.05
CA ASN A 61 -1.89 5.42 -6.89
C ASN A 61 -2.99 6.13 -6.08
N TRP A 62 -3.22 5.71 -4.84
CA TRP A 62 -4.12 6.43 -3.94
C TRP A 62 -3.63 7.86 -3.65
N LEU A 63 -2.33 8.01 -3.35
CA LEU A 63 -1.71 9.33 -3.12
C LEU A 63 -1.78 10.25 -4.35
N ILE A 64 -1.58 9.71 -5.55
CA ILE A 64 -1.76 10.47 -6.79
C ILE A 64 -3.18 10.99 -6.87
N GLY A 65 -4.18 10.16 -6.58
CA GLY A 65 -5.58 10.57 -6.51
C GLY A 65 -5.82 11.69 -5.51
N TYR A 66 -5.30 11.53 -4.30
CA TYR A 66 -5.36 12.56 -3.25
C TYR A 66 -4.82 13.90 -3.75
N TYR A 67 -3.60 13.95 -4.30
CA TYR A 67 -3.00 15.21 -4.76
C TYR A 67 -3.79 15.85 -5.90
N ILE A 68 -4.34 15.05 -6.82
CA ILE A 68 -5.14 15.58 -7.93
C ILE A 68 -6.44 16.20 -7.39
N VAL A 69 -7.15 15.49 -6.53
CA VAL A 69 -8.43 15.98 -5.98
C VAL A 69 -8.22 17.21 -5.09
N GLU A 70 -7.20 17.20 -4.24
CA GLU A 70 -6.87 18.37 -3.41
C GLU A 70 -6.50 19.60 -4.27
N PHE A 71 -5.75 19.40 -5.36
CA PHE A 71 -5.44 20.47 -6.29
C PHE A 71 -6.70 21.00 -7.00
N GLU A 72 -7.58 20.13 -7.45
CA GLU A 72 -8.85 20.53 -8.10
C GLU A 72 -9.75 21.37 -7.18
N GLN A 73 -9.65 21.15 -5.87
CA GLN A 73 -10.48 21.86 -4.89
C GLN A 73 -9.83 23.12 -4.34
N HIS A 74 -8.54 23.08 -4.06
CA HIS A 74 -7.83 24.09 -3.28
C HIS A 74 -6.60 24.67 -4.00
N GLY A 75 -6.24 24.17 -5.19
CA GLY A 75 -5.11 24.69 -5.97
C GLY A 75 -5.30 26.17 -6.34
N LYS A 76 -4.22 26.97 -6.23
CA LYS A 76 -4.24 28.40 -6.53
C LYS A 76 -4.62 28.69 -7.97
N ASP A 77 -4.09 27.91 -8.89
CA ASP A 77 -4.22 28.03 -10.34
C ASP A 77 -5.16 26.98 -10.96
N ARG A 78 -5.99 26.33 -10.15
CA ARG A 78 -6.93 25.28 -10.59
C ARG A 78 -7.83 25.68 -11.75
N ALA A 79 -8.26 26.95 -11.78
CA ALA A 79 -9.14 27.48 -12.84
C ALA A 79 -8.46 27.50 -14.22
N GLU A 80 -7.14 27.69 -14.27
CA GLU A 80 -6.36 27.69 -15.52
C GLU A 80 -6.37 26.31 -16.19
N TYR A 81 -6.35 25.26 -15.38
CA TYR A 81 -6.25 23.88 -15.89
C TYR A 81 -7.62 23.26 -16.17
N GLY A 82 -8.62 23.49 -15.30
CA GLY A 82 -10.00 23.02 -15.47
C GLY A 82 -10.11 21.58 -15.99
N SER A 83 -10.92 21.35 -17.02
CA SER A 83 -11.13 20.03 -17.62
C SER A 83 -9.90 19.41 -18.32
N ARG A 84 -8.84 20.19 -18.55
CA ARG A 84 -7.60 19.73 -19.20
C ARG A 84 -6.51 19.33 -18.22
N LEU A 85 -6.75 19.40 -16.89
CA LEU A 85 -5.77 19.13 -15.85
C LEU A 85 -5.01 17.82 -16.09
N LEU A 86 -5.74 16.71 -16.27
CA LEU A 86 -5.12 15.39 -16.37
C LEU A 86 -4.22 15.23 -17.62
N LYS A 87 -4.59 15.87 -18.74
CA LYS A 87 -3.77 15.89 -19.95
C LYS A 87 -2.49 16.69 -19.73
N LYS A 88 -2.61 17.88 -19.14
CA LYS A 88 -1.44 18.71 -18.80
C LYS A 88 -0.52 18.04 -17.78
N LEU A 89 -1.07 17.26 -16.83
CA LEU A 89 -0.29 16.45 -15.91
C LEU A 89 0.51 15.38 -16.65
N GLU A 90 -0.11 14.64 -17.57
CA GLU A 90 0.58 13.63 -18.38
C GLU A 90 1.74 14.24 -19.16
N GLU A 91 1.50 15.37 -19.82
CA GLU A 91 2.50 16.11 -20.60
C GLU A 91 3.68 16.60 -19.74
N LYS A 92 3.40 17.06 -18.51
CA LYS A 92 4.44 17.66 -17.63
C LYS A 92 5.20 16.67 -16.78
N VAL A 93 4.54 15.58 -16.37
CA VAL A 93 5.16 14.58 -15.50
C VAL A 93 6.13 13.69 -16.25
N GLU A 94 5.87 13.40 -17.54
CA GLU A 94 6.76 12.65 -18.45
C GLU A 94 7.34 11.37 -17.85
N ARG A 95 6.51 10.58 -17.17
CA ARG A 95 6.90 9.31 -16.54
C ARG A 95 6.11 8.15 -17.14
N LYS A 96 6.82 7.10 -17.54
CA LYS A 96 6.20 5.88 -18.08
C LYS A 96 5.17 5.31 -17.08
N GLY A 97 3.95 5.08 -17.56
CA GLY A 97 2.85 4.53 -16.78
C GLY A 97 2.04 5.56 -15.98
N LEU A 98 2.43 6.84 -15.98
CA LEU A 98 1.62 7.93 -15.47
C LEU A 98 0.93 8.62 -16.62
N ASN A 99 -0.32 8.25 -16.88
CA ASN A 99 -1.14 8.73 -17.98
C ASN A 99 -2.53 9.15 -17.50
N VAL A 100 -3.29 9.78 -18.38
CA VAL A 100 -4.65 10.26 -18.08
C VAL A 100 -5.52 9.14 -17.49
N THR A 101 -5.45 7.93 -18.05
CA THR A 101 -6.24 6.80 -17.57
C THR A 101 -5.89 6.44 -16.13
N LEU A 102 -4.58 6.37 -15.79
CA LEU A 102 -4.15 6.12 -14.42
C LEU A 102 -4.64 7.24 -13.49
N PHE A 103 -4.55 8.50 -13.90
CA PHE A 103 -4.99 9.64 -13.08
C PHE A 103 -6.50 9.61 -12.81
N GLN A 104 -7.32 9.21 -13.80
CA GLN A 104 -8.76 9.03 -13.61
C GLN A 104 -9.06 7.93 -12.59
N TRP A 105 -8.40 6.77 -12.69
CA TRP A 105 -8.57 5.69 -11.73
C TRP A 105 -8.03 6.06 -10.33
N ALA A 106 -6.94 6.78 -10.26
CA ALA A 106 -6.38 7.25 -9.00
C ALA A 106 -7.35 8.20 -8.27
N ARG A 107 -8.01 9.13 -8.99
CA ARG A 107 -9.07 9.98 -8.42
C ARG A 107 -10.23 9.15 -7.88
N LYS A 108 -10.76 8.22 -8.71
CA LYS A 108 -11.85 7.33 -8.28
C LYS A 108 -11.44 6.52 -7.05
N PHE A 109 -10.18 6.08 -6.98
CA PHE A 109 -9.64 5.33 -5.85
C PHE A 109 -9.63 6.16 -4.55
N TYR A 110 -9.16 7.39 -4.62
CA TYR A 110 -9.20 8.29 -3.47
C TYR A 110 -10.64 8.57 -3.00
N ASP A 111 -11.56 8.83 -3.92
CA ASP A 111 -12.95 9.13 -3.61
C ASP A 111 -13.69 7.94 -2.97
N LEU A 112 -13.43 6.72 -3.44
CA LEU A 112 -14.11 5.51 -2.97
C LEU A 112 -13.51 4.91 -1.68
N TYR A 113 -12.21 5.13 -1.43
CA TYR A 113 -11.48 4.49 -0.32
C TYR A 113 -10.76 5.51 0.57
N PRO A 114 -11.49 6.45 1.20
CA PRO A 114 -10.88 7.45 2.08
C PRO A 114 -10.17 6.84 3.29
N GLN A 115 -10.56 5.64 3.75
CA GLN A 115 -9.94 4.89 4.85
C GLN A 115 -8.49 4.46 4.57
N MET A 116 -8.03 4.55 3.34
CA MET A 116 -6.63 4.31 2.99
C MET A 116 -5.68 5.32 3.63
N ALA A 117 -6.17 6.50 3.99
CA ALA A 117 -5.40 7.54 4.68
C ALA A 117 -4.77 7.03 5.97
N ASP A 118 -5.46 6.18 6.73
CA ASP A 118 -5.01 5.65 8.01
C ASP A 118 -3.74 4.77 7.88
N ASN A 119 -3.52 4.21 6.70
CA ASN A 119 -2.37 3.35 6.40
C ASN A 119 -1.14 4.10 5.91
N LEU A 120 -1.29 5.38 5.58
CA LEU A 120 -0.19 6.23 5.13
C LEU A 120 0.56 6.89 6.30
N ALA A 121 -0.11 7.10 7.42
CA ALA A 121 0.46 7.73 8.60
C ALA A 121 1.69 6.99 9.16
N PRO A 122 1.71 5.64 9.25
CA PRO A 122 2.89 4.92 9.71
C PRO A 122 4.07 4.90 8.74
N MET A 123 3.83 5.21 7.48
CA MET A 123 4.82 4.99 6.41
C MET A 123 5.64 6.23 6.09
N ASN A 124 5.86 7.20 6.88
CA ASN A 124 6.75 8.37 6.64
C ASN A 124 7.09 8.64 5.15
N PHE A 125 6.13 8.37 4.25
CA PHE A 125 6.31 8.31 2.80
C PHE A 125 6.69 9.67 2.19
N ILE A 126 6.55 10.75 2.96
CA ILE A 126 6.64 12.11 2.43
C ILE A 126 7.65 12.97 3.20
N LYS A 127 8.31 12.46 4.24
CA LYS A 127 9.11 13.33 5.13
C LYS A 127 10.50 13.65 4.64
N ASP A 128 11.06 12.89 3.74
CA ASP A 128 12.37 13.19 3.17
C ASP A 128 12.40 12.90 1.68
N LYS A 129 13.13 13.74 0.95
CA LYS A 129 13.40 13.56 -0.49
C LYS A 129 14.23 12.31 -0.80
N GLY A 130 14.26 11.33 0.09
CA GLY A 130 14.92 10.05 0.01
C GLY A 130 13.91 8.92 0.23
N ILE A 131 13.67 8.15 -0.80
CA ILE A 131 12.97 6.89 -0.80
C ILE A 131 13.66 5.98 0.23
N CYS A 132 12.92 5.49 1.24
CA CYS A 132 13.38 4.64 2.34
C CYS A 132 14.19 5.35 3.44
N ALA A 133 13.51 5.96 4.40
CA ALA A 133 14.09 6.22 5.71
C ALA A 133 13.45 5.30 6.75
N THR A 134 14.27 4.43 7.31
CA THR A 134 14.00 3.60 8.48
C THR A 134 13.46 4.43 9.65
N ALA A 135 12.46 3.88 10.32
CA ALA A 135 11.75 4.48 11.43
C ALA A 135 12.69 4.99 12.53
N SER A 136 12.73 6.27 12.72
CA SER A 136 12.83 6.94 14.03
C SER A 136 12.92 8.46 13.85
N HIS A 137 11.79 9.14 13.99
CA HIS A 137 11.65 10.44 14.66
C HIS A 137 10.18 10.83 14.70
N LYS A 138 9.75 11.40 15.83
CA LYS A 138 8.42 12.00 16.03
C LYS A 138 8.13 12.99 14.89
N SER A 139 7.29 12.60 13.96
CA SER A 139 6.86 13.48 12.89
C SER A 139 5.40 13.83 13.09
N GLU A 140 5.09 15.12 13.10
CA GLU A 140 3.72 15.56 12.87
C GLU A 140 3.27 14.96 11.55
N GLY A 141 2.43 13.91 11.64
CA GLY A 141 1.88 13.23 10.48
C GLY A 141 1.10 14.23 9.63
N ILE A 142 1.09 14.02 8.34
CA ILE A 142 0.18 14.72 7.45
C ILE A 142 -1.21 14.47 8.02
N LYS A 143 -1.86 15.53 8.50
CA LYS A 143 -3.25 15.46 8.93
C LYS A 143 -4.08 15.34 7.66
N PHE A 144 -4.36 14.11 7.24
CA PHE A 144 -5.42 13.88 6.27
C PHE A 144 -6.73 14.32 6.92
N ILE A 145 -7.31 15.40 6.42
CA ILE A 145 -8.66 15.78 6.79
C ILE A 145 -9.55 14.76 6.10
N ALA A 146 -9.92 13.72 6.85
CA ALA A 146 -10.90 12.76 6.38
C ALA A 146 -12.15 13.54 5.98
N ARG A 147 -12.45 13.57 4.69
CA ARG A 147 -13.73 14.06 4.22
C ARG A 147 -14.80 13.24 4.91
N LYS A 148 -15.61 13.85 5.73
CA LYS A 148 -16.90 13.29 6.13
C LYS A 148 -17.76 13.24 4.87
N SER A 149 -17.59 12.20 4.08
CA SER A 149 -18.57 11.82 3.08
C SER A 149 -19.82 11.42 3.85
N ALA A 150 -20.76 12.35 3.91
CA ALA A 150 -22.03 12.18 4.59
C ALA A 150 -22.96 11.33 3.69
N THR A 151 -22.61 10.08 3.48
CA THR A 151 -23.50 9.12 2.86
C THR A 151 -23.53 7.85 3.71
N ALA A 152 -24.71 7.28 3.88
CA ALA A 152 -25.07 6.16 4.73
C ALA A 152 -24.31 4.83 4.46
N SER A 153 -23.27 4.84 3.64
CA SER A 153 -22.44 3.69 3.30
C SER A 153 -21.25 3.46 4.24
N HIS A 154 -21.14 4.21 5.34
CA HIS A 154 -20.06 4.00 6.33
C HIS A 154 -20.09 2.63 7.03
N ASN A 155 -21.19 1.90 6.94
CA ASN A 155 -21.34 0.58 7.57
C ASN A 155 -20.72 -0.58 6.78
N PHE A 156 -20.27 -0.35 5.54
CA PHE A 156 -19.74 -1.38 4.66
C PHE A 156 -18.41 -0.92 4.05
N MET A 157 -17.40 -0.70 4.90
CA MET A 157 -16.06 -0.32 4.43
C MET A 157 -15.03 -1.30 4.97
N THR A 158 -14.33 -1.95 4.06
CA THR A 158 -13.18 -2.79 4.41
C THR A 158 -12.04 -1.90 4.89
N PRO A 159 -11.43 -2.18 6.05
CA PRO A 159 -10.27 -1.43 6.53
C PRO A 159 -9.16 -1.38 5.47
N GLY A 160 -8.55 -0.21 5.28
CA GLY A 160 -7.52 -0.02 4.26
C GLY A 160 -6.32 -0.97 4.41
N ALA A 161 -5.95 -1.33 5.65
CA ALA A 161 -4.89 -2.31 5.93
C ALA A 161 -5.22 -3.69 5.34
N ILE A 162 -6.48 -4.12 5.42
CA ILE A 162 -6.94 -5.40 4.86
C ILE A 162 -6.89 -5.34 3.33
N LEU A 163 -7.41 -4.26 2.73
CA LEU A 163 -7.37 -4.07 1.28
C LEU A 163 -5.95 -4.16 0.72
N ILE A 164 -4.99 -3.46 1.34
CA ILE A 164 -3.60 -3.45 0.90
C ILE A 164 -2.92 -4.81 1.09
N SER A 165 -3.28 -5.56 2.13
CA SER A 165 -2.66 -6.85 2.42
C SER A 165 -3.15 -7.97 1.51
N ARG A 166 -4.41 -7.91 1.09
CA ARG A 166 -5.07 -8.97 0.32
C ARG A 166 -5.12 -8.70 -1.18
N LEU A 167 -5.31 -7.44 -1.58
CA LEU A 167 -5.60 -7.08 -2.96
C LEU A 167 -4.44 -6.35 -3.63
N SER A 168 -4.14 -6.74 -4.88
CA SER A 168 -3.30 -5.93 -5.74
C SER A 168 -4.07 -4.71 -6.26
N TYR A 169 -3.36 -3.69 -6.74
CA TYR A 169 -4.01 -2.54 -7.36
C TYR A 169 -4.90 -2.93 -8.57
N SER A 170 -4.54 -3.97 -9.31
CA SER A 170 -5.35 -4.47 -10.41
C SER A 170 -6.71 -4.99 -9.94
N HIS A 171 -6.73 -5.78 -8.86
CA HIS A 171 -7.98 -6.26 -8.24
C HIS A 171 -8.83 -5.09 -7.72
N ILE A 172 -8.20 -4.14 -7.02
CA ILE A 172 -8.91 -2.94 -6.54
C ILE A 172 -9.54 -2.18 -7.70
N ARG A 173 -8.85 -2.06 -8.84
CA ARG A 173 -9.36 -1.37 -10.02
C ARG A 173 -10.59 -2.06 -10.62
N GLU A 174 -10.61 -3.39 -10.66
CA GLU A 174 -11.76 -4.19 -11.08
C GLU A 174 -12.95 -4.00 -10.14
N ILE A 175 -12.70 -4.05 -8.84
CA ILE A 175 -13.72 -3.81 -7.81
C ILE A 175 -14.27 -2.38 -7.89
N MET A 176 -13.44 -1.39 -8.13
CA MET A 176 -13.87 0.00 -8.33
C MET A 176 -14.76 0.20 -9.58
N ALA A 177 -14.75 -0.72 -10.54
CA ALA A 177 -15.65 -0.66 -11.69
C ALA A 177 -17.10 -1.02 -11.33
N ILE A 178 -17.31 -1.64 -10.17
CA ILE A 178 -18.64 -2.01 -9.66
C ILE A 178 -19.27 -0.76 -9.03
N ASP A 179 -20.40 -0.33 -9.58
CA ASP A 179 -21.09 0.88 -9.10
C ASP A 179 -21.88 0.64 -7.80
N ASP A 180 -22.43 -0.55 -7.59
CA ASP A 180 -23.16 -0.90 -6.36
C ASP A 180 -22.21 -1.03 -5.17
N PRO A 181 -22.36 -0.21 -4.11
CA PRO A 181 -21.49 -0.25 -2.94
C PRO A 181 -21.54 -1.58 -2.17
N LEU A 182 -22.71 -2.24 -2.13
CA LEU A 182 -22.86 -3.51 -1.41
C LEU A 182 -22.18 -4.66 -2.16
N ALA A 183 -22.35 -4.72 -3.48
CA ALA A 183 -21.66 -5.69 -4.32
C ALA A 183 -20.14 -5.48 -4.24
N ARG A 184 -19.68 -4.21 -4.25
CA ARG A 184 -18.26 -3.87 -4.09
C ARG A 184 -17.71 -4.38 -2.77
N TYR A 185 -18.39 -4.09 -1.65
CA TYR A 185 -18.00 -4.58 -0.33
C TYR A 185 -17.91 -6.10 -0.27
N PHE A 186 -18.86 -6.82 -0.90
CA PHE A 186 -18.81 -8.29 -0.98
C PHE A 186 -17.50 -8.78 -1.62
N TYR A 187 -17.13 -8.24 -2.77
CA TYR A 187 -15.89 -8.61 -3.46
C TYR A 187 -14.60 -8.17 -2.74
N GLU A 188 -14.68 -7.22 -1.83
CA GLU A 188 -13.56 -6.85 -0.97
C GLU A 188 -13.30 -7.86 0.14
N GLN A 189 -14.28 -8.69 0.48
CA GLN A 189 -14.18 -9.70 1.54
C GLN A 189 -13.73 -11.07 1.02
N GLU A 190 -13.99 -11.39 -0.24
CA GLU A 190 -13.57 -12.64 -0.89
C GLU A 190 -12.06 -12.65 -1.21
#